data_e0e736161ab11bf24dec2b3250e809b9
#
_entry.id   e0e736161ab11bf24dec2b3250e809b9
#
_cell.length_a   1.000
_cell.length_b   1.000
_cell.length_c   1.000
_cell.angle_alpha   90.00
_cell.angle_beta   90.00
_cell.angle_gamma   90.00
#
_symmetry.space_group_name_H-M   'P 1'
#
loop_
_entity.id
_entity.type
_entity.pdbx_description
1 polymer ?
#
loop_
_entity_poly.entity_id
_entity_poly.type
_entity_poly.pdbx_seq_one_letter_code
_entity_poly.pdbx_strand_id
1 'polypeptide(L)'
;MYKRQSDILDSWLSDDTTKDMVSMDRPNTNYTYFYMFNFMPFSHEFSNWSVEGMDAEYEPENWAKAINNTNFRKSFLYGINNSVTLAVKAPEGYDNYKLNTITPPSFCANADGVDYLKCGDLANITEFFDEAKAKEYRDAAIPELTAAGVTFPIKVQMPYNPSSTDWDKQCQVFKQQLEGVLNDGFDFIDIIITAGPSDSFLSSVRRNGKFAFLQCNWGADYSDPQTETDPFYQAEGARGSRYAFLRTGVEDGFITGDTADAVMNYMKAIEEAVKITDDINARYDAFANAEASLINNALVVPMGMSIPAYIATRLNYWEGQYASTGFSNKRLKGIHVLDHYISMSEYEANRDAR
;
A
#
# COMPACT_ATOMS: atom_id res chain seq x y z
N MET A 1 27.44 7.63 13.09
CA MET A 1 26.81 6.30 13.17
C MET A 1 25.36 6.49 12.75
N TYR A 2 24.87 5.76 11.78
CA TYR A 2 23.48 5.76 11.38
C TYR A 2 22.81 4.56 12.06
N LYS A 3 21.86 4.78 12.93
CA LYS A 3 21.19 3.70 13.66
C LYS A 3 19.68 3.84 13.49
N ARG A 4 19.06 2.81 12.95
CA ARG A 4 17.63 2.68 12.68
C ARG A 4 17.10 1.50 13.50
N GLN A 5 16.81 1.72 14.77
CA GLN A 5 16.09 0.76 15.60
C GLN A 5 15.14 1.54 16.51
N SER A 6 13.84 1.41 16.29
CA SER A 6 12.79 2.17 16.96
C SER A 6 12.90 2.09 18.49
N ASP A 7 12.95 0.90 19.06
CA ASP A 7 12.86 0.69 20.51
C ASP A 7 14.01 1.34 21.29
N ILE A 8 15.23 1.36 20.71
CA ILE A 8 16.38 2.03 21.33
C ILE A 8 16.25 3.55 21.23
N LEU A 9 15.80 4.06 20.08
CA LEU A 9 15.67 5.49 19.87
C LEU A 9 14.48 6.07 20.63
N ASP A 10 13.42 5.30 20.82
CA ASP A 10 12.29 5.66 21.67
C ASP A 10 12.74 5.80 23.15
N SER A 11 13.61 4.88 23.61
CA SER A 11 14.19 5.00 24.95
C SER A 11 15.09 6.23 25.08
N TRP A 12 15.83 6.59 24.02
CA TRP A 12 16.67 7.78 24.00
C TRP A 12 15.88 9.08 24.02
N LEU A 13 14.72 9.12 23.35
CA LEU A 13 13.81 10.27 23.39
C LEU A 13 13.24 10.53 24.78
N SER A 14 13.12 9.47 25.58
CA SER A 14 12.59 9.54 26.94
C SER A 14 13.65 9.88 28.00
N ASP A 15 14.93 9.93 27.63
CA ASP A 15 16.07 10.17 28.54
C ASP A 15 16.67 11.57 28.28
N ASP A 16 16.66 12.42 29.29
CA ASP A 16 17.17 13.80 29.25
C ASP A 16 18.64 13.92 28.79
N THR A 17 19.40 12.85 28.89
CA THR A 17 20.84 12.86 28.50
C THR A 17 21.03 12.50 27.02
N THR A 18 20.04 11.89 26.36
CA THR A 18 20.17 11.38 25.00
C THR A 18 19.07 11.92 24.03
N LYS A 19 18.01 12.52 24.54
CA LYS A 19 16.90 13.01 23.69
C LYS A 19 17.35 13.97 22.58
N ASP A 20 18.34 14.80 22.85
CA ASP A 20 18.89 15.75 21.87
C ASP A 20 19.82 15.07 20.83
N MET A 21 20.03 13.77 20.94
CA MET A 21 20.78 12.97 19.95
C MET A 21 19.87 12.30 18.91
N VAL A 22 18.55 12.46 19.02
CA VAL A 22 17.55 11.81 18.19
C VAL A 22 16.79 12.84 17.37
N SER A 23 16.64 12.55 16.09
CA SER A 23 15.80 13.31 15.17
C SER A 23 15.02 12.37 14.26
N MET A 24 14.23 12.92 13.35
CA MET A 24 13.58 12.15 12.29
C MET A 24 14.48 12.01 11.08
N ASP A 25 14.35 10.90 10.36
CA ASP A 25 14.90 10.76 9.00
C ASP A 25 14.14 11.68 8.03
N ARG A 26 14.71 11.94 6.86
CA ARG A 26 13.98 12.64 5.81
C ARG A 26 12.73 11.87 5.42
N PRO A 27 11.61 12.56 5.19
CA PRO A 27 10.44 11.91 4.61
C PRO A 27 10.81 11.22 3.30
N ASN A 28 10.47 9.96 3.17
CA ASN A 28 10.57 9.26 1.89
C ASN A 28 9.24 9.39 1.16
N THR A 29 9.10 10.45 0.38
CA THR A 29 7.87 10.77 -0.37
C THR A 29 7.60 9.84 -1.54
N ASN A 30 8.49 8.89 -1.82
CA ASN A 30 8.35 7.94 -2.93
C ASN A 30 8.04 6.53 -2.49
N TYR A 31 7.75 6.33 -1.19
CA TYR A 31 7.49 5.01 -0.65
C TYR A 31 6.10 4.98 -0.05
N THR A 32 5.21 4.26 -0.70
CA THR A 32 3.81 4.16 -0.33
C THR A 32 3.43 2.77 0.12
N TYR A 33 2.38 2.71 0.92
CA TYR A 33 1.75 1.49 1.38
C TYR A 33 0.32 1.41 0.85
N PHE A 34 -0.09 0.21 0.55
CA PHE A 34 -1.43 -0.13 0.10
C PHE A 34 -1.79 -1.55 0.52
N TYR A 35 -3.06 -1.89 0.50
CA TYR A 35 -3.50 -3.26 0.65
C TYR A 35 -3.83 -3.84 -0.71
N MET A 36 -3.42 -5.09 -0.92
CA MET A 36 -3.74 -5.86 -2.11
C MET A 36 -4.60 -7.07 -1.78
N PHE A 37 -5.50 -7.38 -2.67
CA PHE A 37 -6.28 -8.60 -2.67
C PHE A 37 -5.55 -9.70 -3.44
N ASN A 38 -5.66 -10.95 -3.00
CA ASN A 38 -5.21 -12.08 -3.79
C ASN A 38 -6.37 -12.58 -4.67
N PHE A 39 -6.28 -12.31 -5.96
CA PHE A 39 -7.26 -12.76 -6.96
C PHE A 39 -7.02 -14.20 -7.44
N MET A 40 -5.88 -14.82 -7.09
CA MET A 40 -5.47 -16.13 -7.60
C MET A 40 -5.05 -17.06 -6.44
N PRO A 41 -5.94 -17.38 -5.49
CA PRO A 41 -5.57 -18.14 -4.29
C PRO A 41 -5.13 -19.59 -4.57
N PHE A 42 -5.32 -20.09 -5.80
CA PHE A 42 -4.91 -21.44 -6.23
C PHE A 42 -3.94 -21.44 -7.40
N SER A 43 -3.36 -20.30 -7.74
CA SER A 43 -2.55 -20.19 -8.93
C SER A 43 -1.27 -21.01 -8.87
N HIS A 44 -0.96 -21.73 -9.93
CA HIS A 44 0.33 -22.40 -10.17
C HIS A 44 1.41 -21.42 -10.65
N GLU A 45 1.08 -20.15 -10.87
CA GLU A 45 2.05 -19.11 -11.23
C GLU A 45 2.97 -18.73 -10.07
N PHE A 46 2.57 -19.00 -8.85
CA PHE A 46 3.43 -18.80 -7.68
C PHE A 46 4.40 -19.99 -7.55
N SER A 47 5.70 -19.74 -7.56
CA SER A 47 6.78 -20.73 -7.62
C SER A 47 6.78 -21.63 -6.44
N ASN A 48 6.16 -21.82 -5.52
CA ASN A 48 6.06 -22.76 -4.40
C ASN A 48 4.68 -22.64 -3.71
N TRP A 49 3.66 -22.39 -4.52
CA TRP A 49 2.32 -22.29 -3.97
C TRP A 49 1.88 -23.63 -3.37
N SER A 50 1.44 -23.61 -2.15
CA SER A 50 0.82 -24.72 -1.45
C SER A 50 -0.05 -24.19 -0.33
N VAL A 51 -0.95 -25.00 0.18
CA VAL A 51 -1.72 -24.67 1.39
C VAL A 51 -0.86 -24.71 2.66
N GLU A 52 0.35 -25.27 2.58
CA GLU A 52 1.29 -25.27 3.70
C GLU A 52 1.65 -23.82 4.09
N GLY A 53 1.51 -23.49 5.38
CA GLY A 53 1.71 -22.16 5.93
C GLY A 53 0.51 -21.22 5.76
N MET A 54 -0.62 -21.74 5.22
CA MET A 54 -1.92 -21.09 5.34
C MET A 54 -2.57 -21.51 6.67
N ASP A 55 -3.43 -20.67 7.20
CA ASP A 55 -4.22 -21.04 8.39
C ASP A 55 -5.20 -22.15 8.04
N ALA A 56 -5.42 -23.09 8.97
CA ALA A 56 -6.31 -24.23 8.74
C ALA A 56 -7.80 -23.81 8.57
N GLU A 57 -8.17 -22.64 9.07
CA GLU A 57 -9.51 -22.10 8.93
C GLU A 57 -9.71 -21.27 7.67
N TYR A 58 -8.63 -20.96 6.93
CA TYR A 58 -8.73 -20.22 5.67
C TYR A 58 -9.37 -21.08 4.58
N GLU A 59 -10.34 -20.51 3.90
CA GLU A 59 -11.15 -21.12 2.86
C GLU A 59 -10.86 -20.49 1.48
N PRO A 60 -9.79 -20.90 0.79
CA PRO A 60 -9.36 -20.25 -0.45
C PRO A 60 -10.39 -20.32 -1.58
N GLU A 61 -11.19 -21.41 -1.65
CA GLU A 61 -12.28 -21.55 -2.63
C GLU A 61 -13.43 -20.58 -2.39
N ASN A 62 -13.76 -20.35 -1.12
CA ASN A 62 -14.76 -19.39 -0.73
C ASN A 62 -14.28 -17.96 -1.01
N TRP A 63 -13.01 -17.68 -0.68
CA TRP A 63 -12.36 -16.41 -1.00
C TRP A 63 -12.34 -16.13 -2.50
N ALA A 64 -11.97 -17.13 -3.35
CA ALA A 64 -11.91 -16.98 -4.79
C ALA A 64 -13.26 -16.55 -5.41
N LYS A 65 -14.38 -17.02 -4.85
CA LYS A 65 -15.71 -16.57 -5.27
C LYS A 65 -15.97 -15.14 -4.81
N ALA A 66 -15.67 -14.85 -3.53
CA ALA A 66 -15.97 -13.54 -2.93
C ALA A 66 -15.19 -12.41 -3.58
N ILE A 67 -13.91 -12.61 -3.90
CA ILE A 67 -13.03 -11.56 -4.40
C ILE A 67 -13.41 -11.05 -5.78
N ASN A 68 -14.14 -11.83 -6.58
CA ASN A 68 -14.66 -11.39 -7.87
C ASN A 68 -15.86 -10.44 -7.75
N ASN A 69 -16.47 -10.32 -6.57
CA ASN A 69 -17.58 -9.41 -6.35
C ASN A 69 -17.09 -7.98 -6.11
N THR A 70 -17.51 -7.05 -6.95
CA THR A 70 -17.09 -5.63 -6.84
C THR A 70 -17.63 -4.96 -5.58
N ASN A 71 -18.86 -5.28 -5.15
CA ASN A 71 -19.45 -4.72 -3.94
C ASN A 71 -18.70 -5.22 -2.69
N PHE A 72 -18.28 -6.50 -2.67
CA PHE A 72 -17.41 -7.03 -1.63
C PHE A 72 -16.11 -6.23 -1.50
N ARG A 73 -15.39 -6.01 -2.58
CA ARG A 73 -14.13 -5.24 -2.54
C ARG A 73 -14.36 -3.77 -2.17
N LYS A 74 -15.46 -3.16 -2.67
CA LYS A 74 -15.81 -1.78 -2.30
C LYS A 74 -16.19 -1.64 -0.82
N SER A 75 -16.77 -2.66 -0.21
CA SER A 75 -17.01 -2.63 1.25
C SER A 75 -15.72 -2.51 2.05
N PHE A 76 -14.62 -3.13 1.58
CA PHE A 76 -13.28 -2.93 2.15
C PHE A 76 -12.75 -1.52 1.87
N LEU A 77 -12.80 -1.06 0.62
CA LEU A 77 -12.29 0.26 0.23
C LEU A 77 -12.91 1.38 1.08
N TYR A 78 -14.21 1.32 1.31
CA TYR A 78 -14.93 2.32 2.11
C TYR A 78 -14.94 2.01 3.61
N GLY A 79 -14.72 0.76 4.00
CA GLY A 79 -14.72 0.33 5.40
C GLY A 79 -13.39 0.52 6.13
N ILE A 80 -12.28 0.60 5.42
CA ILE A 80 -10.95 0.70 6.02
C ILE A 80 -10.65 2.13 6.48
N ASN A 81 -10.47 2.30 7.78
CA ASN A 81 -9.97 3.53 8.38
C ASN A 81 -8.45 3.46 8.56
N ASN A 82 -7.71 3.99 7.59
CA ASN A 82 -6.24 4.00 7.64
C ASN A 82 -5.67 4.77 8.82
N SER A 83 -6.41 5.72 9.40
CA SER A 83 -5.96 6.50 10.54
C SER A 83 -5.61 5.61 11.74
N VAL A 84 -6.38 4.54 12.00
CA VAL A 84 -6.12 3.66 13.15
C VAL A 84 -4.84 2.84 12.99
N THR A 85 -4.53 2.40 11.77
CA THR A 85 -3.32 1.63 11.49
C THR A 85 -2.06 2.50 11.44
N LEU A 86 -2.18 3.72 10.90
CA LEU A 86 -1.09 4.69 10.86
C LEU A 86 -0.77 5.23 12.26
N ALA A 87 -1.78 5.44 13.11
CA ALA A 87 -1.60 5.90 14.48
C ALA A 87 -0.79 4.93 15.36
N VAL A 88 -0.72 3.64 15.02
CA VAL A 88 0.16 2.68 15.71
C VAL A 88 1.64 3.09 15.62
N LYS A 89 2.05 3.64 14.48
CA LYS A 89 3.46 4.06 14.23
C LYS A 89 3.68 5.55 14.40
N ALA A 90 2.66 6.36 14.21
CA ALA A 90 2.70 7.81 14.34
C ALA A 90 1.49 8.28 15.15
N PRO A 91 1.47 8.11 16.48
CA PRO A 91 0.34 8.49 17.32
C PRO A 91 -0.03 9.97 17.18
N GLU A 92 0.98 10.79 16.91
CA GLU A 92 0.80 12.21 16.58
C GLU A 92 1.10 12.44 15.10
N GLY A 93 0.18 13.10 14.40
CA GLY A 93 0.38 13.49 12.99
C GLY A 93 0.22 12.37 11.95
N TYR A 94 -0.45 11.26 12.28
CA TYR A 94 -0.74 10.17 11.33
C TYR A 94 -1.46 10.65 10.06
N ASP A 95 -2.28 11.69 10.15
CA ASP A 95 -3.00 12.25 9.01
C ASP A 95 -2.07 12.79 7.92
N ASN A 96 -0.86 13.21 8.27
CA ASN A 96 0.15 13.65 7.31
C ASN A 96 0.67 12.50 6.41
N TYR A 97 0.42 11.27 6.80
CA TYR A 97 0.91 10.07 6.10
C TYR A 97 -0.21 9.28 5.42
N LYS A 98 -1.47 9.65 5.63
CA LYS A 98 -2.62 8.99 4.99
C LYS A 98 -2.68 9.35 3.51
N LEU A 99 -2.94 8.34 2.67
CA LEU A 99 -3.17 8.51 1.24
C LEU A 99 -4.47 7.86 0.79
N ASN A 100 -5.11 8.49 -0.19
CA ASN A 100 -6.22 7.91 -0.95
C ASN A 100 -5.80 7.50 -2.37
N THR A 101 -4.50 7.63 -2.68
CA THR A 101 -3.87 7.28 -3.95
C THR A 101 -2.70 6.34 -3.73
N ILE A 102 -2.21 5.67 -4.77
CA ILE A 102 -1.00 4.87 -4.70
C ILE A 102 0.22 5.77 -4.85
N THR A 103 0.15 6.72 -5.78
CA THR A 103 1.21 7.72 -5.96
C THR A 103 1.15 8.76 -4.84
N PRO A 104 2.27 9.10 -4.19
CA PRO A 104 2.29 10.10 -3.13
C PRO A 104 2.28 11.54 -3.69
N PRO A 105 1.84 12.53 -2.90
CA PRO A 105 1.89 13.92 -3.28
C PRO A 105 3.34 14.40 -3.50
N SER A 106 3.52 15.35 -4.39
CA SER A 106 4.83 15.94 -4.73
C SER A 106 5.85 14.93 -5.28
N PHE A 107 5.38 13.78 -5.76
CA PHE A 107 6.22 12.77 -6.39
C PHE A 107 6.73 13.22 -7.76
N CYS A 108 5.86 13.68 -8.62
CA CYS A 108 6.18 14.25 -9.92
C CYS A 108 5.13 15.30 -10.32
N ALA A 109 5.50 16.16 -11.26
CA ALA A 109 4.63 17.19 -11.79
C ALA A 109 4.66 17.14 -13.33
N ASN A 110 3.55 17.55 -13.95
CA ASN A 110 3.46 17.66 -15.40
C ASN A 110 4.30 18.84 -15.95
N ALA A 111 4.25 19.09 -17.26
CA ALA A 111 5.02 20.16 -17.91
C ALA A 111 4.68 21.57 -17.41
N ASP A 112 3.49 21.77 -16.88
CA ASP A 112 3.03 23.04 -16.31
C ASP A 112 3.35 23.17 -14.81
N GLY A 113 4.06 22.22 -14.23
CA GLY A 113 4.38 22.18 -12.80
C GLY A 113 3.20 21.76 -11.90
N VAL A 114 2.13 21.22 -12.47
CA VAL A 114 0.99 20.71 -11.73
C VAL A 114 1.32 19.33 -11.16
N ASP A 115 1.11 19.15 -9.85
CA ASP A 115 1.30 17.87 -9.17
C ASP A 115 0.46 16.78 -9.85
N TYR A 116 1.03 15.60 -10.02
CA TYR A 116 0.39 14.45 -10.66
C TYR A 116 -0.97 14.09 -10.03
N LEU A 117 -1.11 14.22 -8.71
CA LEU A 117 -2.39 13.97 -8.03
C LEU A 117 -3.53 14.94 -8.43
N LYS A 118 -3.20 16.00 -9.14
CA LYS A 118 -4.17 16.97 -9.68
C LYS A 118 -4.43 16.77 -11.17
N CYS A 119 -3.86 15.72 -11.77
CA CYS A 119 -4.07 15.35 -13.16
C CYS A 119 -5.25 14.39 -13.30
N GLY A 120 -5.91 14.43 -14.45
CA GLY A 120 -6.98 13.51 -14.83
C GLY A 120 -8.01 13.22 -13.72
N ASP A 121 -8.47 11.98 -13.66
CA ASP A 121 -9.46 11.53 -12.69
C ASP A 121 -8.91 11.37 -11.26
N LEU A 122 -7.58 11.34 -11.07
CA LEU A 122 -6.99 11.35 -9.74
C LEU A 122 -7.35 12.63 -8.96
N ALA A 123 -7.50 13.74 -9.64
CA ALA A 123 -7.93 15.01 -9.04
C ALA A 123 -9.28 14.92 -8.32
N ASN A 124 -10.10 13.92 -8.66
CA ASN A 124 -11.43 13.69 -8.08
C ASN A 124 -11.40 12.67 -6.93
N ILE A 125 -10.26 12.03 -6.66
CA ILE A 125 -10.12 11.08 -5.55
C ILE A 125 -10.14 11.86 -4.22
N THR A 126 -11.05 11.45 -3.34
CA THR A 126 -11.20 12.00 -1.99
C THR A 126 -11.07 10.91 -0.94
N GLU A 127 -11.32 11.23 0.32
CA GLU A 127 -11.36 10.24 1.41
C GLU A 127 -12.36 9.13 1.10
N PHE A 128 -11.89 7.89 1.19
CA PHE A 128 -12.74 6.71 0.98
C PHE A 128 -13.47 6.27 2.24
N PHE A 129 -12.86 6.42 3.42
CA PHE A 129 -13.48 5.90 4.64
C PHE A 129 -14.86 6.51 4.88
N ASP A 130 -15.88 5.67 4.78
CA ASP A 130 -17.30 5.99 4.99
C ASP A 130 -18.02 4.71 5.43
N GLU A 131 -18.30 4.61 6.74
CA GLU A 131 -18.94 3.43 7.33
C GLU A 131 -20.33 3.14 6.75
N ALA A 132 -21.11 4.17 6.46
CA ALA A 132 -22.46 4.00 5.90
C ALA A 132 -22.37 3.40 4.49
N LYS A 133 -21.47 3.93 3.68
CA LYS A 133 -21.22 3.45 2.33
C LYS A 133 -20.59 2.06 2.30
N ALA A 134 -19.70 1.76 3.26
CA ALA A 134 -19.15 0.42 3.42
C ALA A 134 -20.23 -0.62 3.69
N LYS A 135 -21.18 -0.29 4.59
CA LYS A 135 -22.33 -1.14 4.91
C LYS A 135 -23.29 -1.26 3.72
N GLU A 136 -23.54 -0.20 2.96
CA GLU A 136 -24.33 -0.25 1.73
C GLU A 136 -23.72 -1.23 0.71
N TYR A 137 -22.43 -1.17 0.47
CA TYR A 137 -21.74 -2.12 -0.41
C TYR A 137 -21.76 -3.55 0.13
N ARG A 138 -21.54 -3.74 1.44
CA ARG A 138 -21.67 -5.04 2.09
C ARG A 138 -23.07 -5.64 1.87
N ASP A 139 -24.12 -4.86 2.14
CA ASP A 139 -25.50 -5.30 2.04
C ASP A 139 -25.90 -5.63 0.59
N ALA A 140 -25.35 -4.90 -0.38
CA ALA A 140 -25.47 -5.24 -1.80
C ALA A 140 -24.70 -6.52 -2.15
N ALA A 141 -23.53 -6.74 -1.57
CA ALA A 141 -22.72 -7.93 -1.83
C ALA A 141 -23.35 -9.22 -1.29
N ILE A 142 -23.99 -9.21 -0.12
CA ILE A 142 -24.51 -10.41 0.54
C ILE A 142 -25.39 -11.27 -0.38
N PRO A 143 -26.46 -10.76 -1.04
CA PRO A 143 -27.29 -11.56 -1.92
C PRO A 143 -26.53 -12.05 -3.16
N GLU A 144 -25.63 -11.26 -3.73
CA GLU A 144 -24.81 -11.63 -4.89
C GLU A 144 -23.85 -12.78 -4.55
N LEU A 145 -23.18 -12.66 -3.40
CA LEU A 145 -22.25 -13.67 -2.88
C LEU A 145 -22.98 -14.97 -2.50
N THR A 146 -24.16 -14.86 -1.86
CA THR A 146 -25.00 -16.01 -1.55
C THR A 146 -25.39 -16.76 -2.81
N ALA A 147 -25.81 -16.04 -3.88
CA ALA A 147 -26.13 -16.63 -5.16
C ALA A 147 -24.92 -17.30 -5.85
N ALA A 148 -23.71 -16.80 -5.61
CA ALA A 148 -22.45 -17.40 -6.05
C ALA A 148 -22.00 -18.59 -5.18
N GLY A 149 -22.74 -18.95 -4.12
CA GLY A 149 -22.42 -20.04 -3.22
C GLY A 149 -21.26 -19.75 -2.27
N VAL A 150 -21.12 -18.46 -1.86
CA VAL A 150 -20.20 -18.03 -0.79
C VAL A 150 -20.84 -18.32 0.55
N THR A 151 -20.04 -18.83 1.49
CA THR A 151 -20.40 -19.04 2.90
C THR A 151 -19.87 -17.89 3.76
N PHE A 152 -20.58 -17.59 4.85
CA PHE A 152 -20.23 -16.53 5.78
C PHE A 152 -19.93 -17.08 7.19
N PRO A 153 -19.03 -16.44 7.97
CA PRO A 153 -18.21 -15.30 7.58
C PRO A 153 -17.13 -15.70 6.55
N ILE A 154 -16.81 -14.78 5.62
CA ILE A 154 -15.74 -15.00 4.65
C ILE A 154 -14.40 -14.91 5.38
N LYS A 155 -13.60 -15.96 5.33
CA LYS A 155 -12.29 -16.03 5.97
C LYS A 155 -11.26 -15.21 5.19
N VAL A 156 -10.65 -14.22 5.84
CA VAL A 156 -9.69 -13.29 5.22
C VAL A 156 -8.31 -13.47 5.85
N GLN A 157 -7.49 -14.34 5.30
CA GLN A 157 -6.13 -14.53 5.81
C GLN A 157 -5.27 -13.29 5.54
N MET A 158 -4.79 -12.66 6.62
CA MET A 158 -3.95 -11.47 6.62
C MET A 158 -2.62 -11.76 7.32
N PRO A 159 -1.56 -12.14 6.59
CA PRO A 159 -0.26 -12.43 7.18
C PRO A 159 0.53 -11.14 7.43
N TYR A 160 1.42 -11.21 8.42
CA TYR A 160 2.37 -10.14 8.74
C TYR A 160 3.79 -10.70 8.92
N ASN A 161 4.81 -9.84 8.77
CA ASN A 161 6.19 -10.18 9.05
C ASN A 161 6.52 -9.87 10.53
N PRO A 162 6.78 -10.88 11.37
CA PRO A 162 7.05 -10.68 12.79
C PRO A 162 8.37 -9.94 13.08
N SER A 163 9.28 -9.82 12.10
CA SER A 163 10.49 -9.01 12.24
C SER A 163 10.24 -7.50 12.05
N SER A 164 9.07 -7.11 11.58
CA SER A 164 8.68 -5.70 11.44
C SER A 164 7.97 -5.24 12.70
N THR A 165 8.57 -4.33 13.41
CA THR A 165 8.01 -3.75 14.64
C THR A 165 6.60 -3.20 14.36
N ASP A 166 5.67 -3.48 15.26
CA ASP A 166 4.29 -3.00 15.27
C ASP A 166 3.40 -3.47 14.11
N TRP A 167 3.86 -4.29 13.18
CA TRP A 167 2.98 -4.76 12.09
C TRP A 167 1.88 -5.69 12.61
N ASP A 168 2.17 -6.53 13.60
CA ASP A 168 1.17 -7.34 14.31
C ASP A 168 0.09 -6.46 14.97
N LYS A 169 0.50 -5.39 15.66
CA LYS A 169 -0.44 -4.42 16.26
C LYS A 169 -1.27 -3.71 15.20
N GLN A 170 -0.65 -3.32 14.09
CA GLN A 170 -1.39 -2.75 12.96
C GLN A 170 -2.46 -3.71 12.43
N CYS A 171 -2.14 -5.00 12.28
CA CYS A 171 -3.10 -6.02 11.88
C CYS A 171 -4.24 -6.19 12.90
N GLN A 172 -3.93 -6.15 14.20
CA GLN A 172 -4.95 -6.28 15.27
C GLN A 172 -5.94 -5.10 15.26
N VAL A 173 -5.43 -3.87 15.20
CA VAL A 173 -6.33 -2.69 15.15
C VAL A 173 -7.11 -2.62 13.84
N PHE A 174 -6.50 -3.05 12.74
CA PHE A 174 -7.15 -3.17 11.43
C PHE A 174 -8.32 -4.17 11.50
N LYS A 175 -8.08 -5.39 12.02
CA LYS A 175 -9.11 -6.41 12.21
C LYS A 175 -10.27 -5.85 13.04
N GLN A 176 -9.97 -5.33 14.20
CA GLN A 176 -10.99 -4.79 15.10
C GLN A 176 -11.81 -3.68 14.44
N GLN A 177 -11.17 -2.79 13.72
CA GLN A 177 -11.83 -1.67 13.05
C GLN A 177 -12.71 -2.14 11.89
N LEU A 178 -12.17 -2.94 10.97
CA LEU A 178 -12.90 -3.34 9.77
C LEU A 178 -14.03 -4.33 10.10
N GLU A 179 -13.79 -5.31 10.96
CA GLU A 179 -14.86 -6.22 11.42
C GLU A 179 -15.93 -5.46 12.20
N GLY A 180 -15.56 -4.45 12.99
CA GLY A 180 -16.52 -3.59 13.68
C GLY A 180 -17.47 -2.87 12.72
N VAL A 181 -17.01 -2.48 11.55
CA VAL A 181 -17.82 -1.85 10.50
C VAL A 181 -18.63 -2.89 9.72
N LEU A 182 -17.97 -3.94 9.21
CA LEU A 182 -18.59 -4.86 8.25
C LEU A 182 -19.41 -5.97 8.89
N ASN A 183 -19.18 -6.31 10.16
CA ASN A 183 -19.96 -7.34 10.87
C ASN A 183 -21.12 -6.76 11.68
N ASP A 184 -21.40 -5.47 11.58
CA ASP A 184 -22.53 -4.84 12.26
C ASP A 184 -23.86 -5.46 11.81
N GLY A 185 -24.43 -6.30 12.67
CA GLY A 185 -25.68 -7.01 12.44
C GLY A 185 -25.62 -8.26 11.55
N PHE A 186 -24.44 -8.62 11.01
CA PHE A 186 -24.24 -9.81 10.19
C PHE A 186 -22.78 -10.25 10.19
N ASP A 187 -22.48 -11.53 10.47
CA ASP A 187 -21.12 -12.08 10.44
C ASP A 187 -20.61 -12.17 8.99
N PHE A 188 -20.12 -11.05 8.45
CA PHE A 188 -19.75 -10.93 7.03
C PHE A 188 -18.35 -11.44 6.72
N ILE A 189 -17.36 -11.03 7.55
CA ILE A 189 -15.95 -11.43 7.40
C ILE A 189 -15.36 -11.89 8.72
N ASP A 190 -14.31 -12.70 8.64
CA ASP A 190 -13.43 -13.04 9.77
C ASP A 190 -11.98 -12.94 9.32
N ILE A 191 -11.26 -11.96 9.85
CA ILE A 191 -9.86 -11.69 9.52
C ILE A 191 -8.97 -12.58 10.37
N ILE A 192 -8.24 -13.48 9.71
CA ILE A 192 -7.29 -14.41 10.33
C ILE A 192 -5.89 -13.79 10.22
N ILE A 193 -5.37 -13.34 11.36
CA ILE A 193 -4.04 -12.74 11.44
C ILE A 193 -3.01 -13.85 11.65
N THR A 194 -2.04 -14.00 10.74
CA THR A 194 -1.02 -15.04 10.81
C THR A 194 0.39 -14.47 10.75
N ALA A 195 1.28 -14.99 11.62
CA ALA A 195 2.69 -14.66 11.53
C ALA A 195 3.33 -15.44 10.37
N GLY A 196 3.89 -14.73 9.41
CA GLY A 196 4.72 -15.35 8.38
C GLY A 196 6.15 -15.59 8.86
N PRO A 197 7.03 -16.18 8.02
CA PRO A 197 8.43 -16.31 8.37
C PRO A 197 9.10 -14.93 8.48
N SER A 198 9.95 -14.75 9.50
CA SER A 198 10.69 -13.49 9.72
C SER A 198 11.65 -13.19 8.57
N ASP A 199 12.28 -14.24 8.04
CA ASP A 199 13.18 -14.16 6.91
C ASP A 199 12.46 -14.48 5.61
N SER A 200 12.82 -13.78 4.53
CA SER A 200 12.28 -14.03 3.20
C SER A 200 10.74 -13.90 3.09
N PHE A 201 10.10 -13.09 3.93
CA PHE A 201 8.64 -12.90 3.95
C PHE A 201 8.08 -12.60 2.56
N LEU A 202 8.71 -11.72 1.80
CA LEU A 202 8.24 -11.34 0.46
C LEU A 202 8.23 -12.51 -0.51
N SER A 203 9.21 -13.39 -0.47
CA SER A 203 9.27 -14.58 -1.34
C SER A 203 8.40 -15.71 -0.83
N SER A 204 8.33 -15.90 0.49
CA SER A 204 7.60 -17.02 1.09
C SER A 204 6.08 -16.76 1.21
N VAL A 205 5.67 -15.53 1.36
CA VAL A 205 4.25 -15.15 1.54
C VAL A 205 3.72 -14.45 0.30
N ARG A 206 4.21 -13.23 0.00
CA ARG A 206 3.64 -12.42 -1.08
C ARG A 206 3.77 -13.07 -2.46
N ARG A 207 5.00 -13.46 -2.85
CA ARG A 207 5.26 -14.04 -4.18
C ARG A 207 4.68 -15.44 -4.35
N ASN A 208 4.40 -16.12 -3.26
CA ASN A 208 3.76 -17.43 -3.25
C ASN A 208 2.23 -17.37 -3.05
N GLY A 209 1.65 -16.16 -2.99
CA GLY A 209 0.20 -15.98 -2.88
C GLY A 209 -0.41 -16.52 -1.58
N LYS A 210 0.37 -16.62 -0.50
CA LYS A 210 -0.09 -17.16 0.79
C LYS A 210 -0.80 -16.08 1.63
N PHE A 211 -1.82 -15.50 1.09
CA PHE A 211 -2.66 -14.48 1.73
C PHE A 211 -4.00 -14.38 1.00
N ALA A 212 -4.99 -13.83 1.68
CA ALA A 212 -6.21 -13.32 1.07
C ALA A 212 -6.10 -11.79 0.87
N PHE A 213 -5.64 -11.09 1.90
CA PHE A 213 -5.47 -9.65 1.94
C PHE A 213 -4.13 -9.30 2.59
N LEU A 214 -3.35 -8.42 2.00
CA LEU A 214 -1.99 -8.16 2.44
C LEU A 214 -1.63 -6.69 2.35
N GLN A 215 -1.06 -6.14 3.42
CA GLN A 215 -0.38 -4.85 3.38
C GLN A 215 0.91 -4.98 2.57
N CYS A 216 1.03 -4.17 1.54
CA CYS A 216 2.19 -4.09 0.66
C CYS A 216 2.72 -2.68 0.59
N ASN A 217 3.86 -2.54 -0.05
CA ASN A 217 4.50 -1.26 -0.28
C ASN A 217 5.21 -1.23 -1.63
N TRP A 218 5.39 -0.04 -2.16
CA TRP A 218 6.21 0.21 -3.32
C TRP A 218 7.09 1.43 -3.10
N GLY A 219 8.26 1.42 -3.70
CA GLY A 219 9.16 2.57 -3.75
C GLY A 219 9.52 2.83 -5.21
N ALA A 220 9.24 4.03 -5.67
CA ALA A 220 9.48 4.43 -7.04
C ALA A 220 10.94 4.27 -7.46
N ASP A 221 11.16 3.71 -8.64
CA ASP A 221 12.49 3.54 -9.23
C ASP A 221 12.99 4.85 -9.92
N TYR A 222 12.06 5.66 -10.43
CA TYR A 222 12.30 6.92 -11.13
C TYR A 222 11.10 7.86 -11.00
N SER A 223 11.25 9.13 -11.35
CA SER A 223 10.22 10.16 -11.19
C SER A 223 9.33 10.25 -12.43
N ASP A 224 8.46 9.27 -12.62
CA ASP A 224 7.42 9.24 -13.67
C ASP A 224 6.24 8.40 -13.12
N PRO A 225 4.97 8.76 -13.39
CA PRO A 225 3.82 8.01 -12.86
C PRO A 225 3.78 6.55 -13.26
N GLN A 226 4.41 6.16 -14.33
CA GLN A 226 4.49 4.77 -14.77
C GLN A 226 5.05 3.87 -13.68
N THR A 227 6.07 4.30 -12.92
CA THR A 227 6.70 3.46 -11.89
C THR A 227 5.76 3.07 -10.77
N GLU A 228 4.74 3.88 -10.46
CA GLU A 228 3.74 3.60 -9.44
C GLU A 228 2.60 2.69 -9.94
N THR A 229 2.33 2.70 -11.25
CA THR A 229 1.31 1.87 -11.89
C THR A 229 1.83 0.52 -12.38
N ASP A 230 3.10 0.43 -12.78
CA ASP A 230 3.76 -0.80 -13.26
C ASP A 230 3.62 -2.01 -12.32
N PRO A 231 3.62 -1.88 -10.97
CA PRO A 231 3.44 -3.02 -10.09
C PRO A 231 2.15 -3.82 -10.33
N PHE A 232 1.11 -3.19 -10.83
CA PHE A 232 -0.21 -3.78 -11.08
C PHE A 232 -0.44 -4.12 -12.54
N TYR A 233 0.44 -3.65 -13.43
CA TYR A 233 0.35 -3.91 -14.85
C TYR A 233 1.04 -5.22 -15.23
N GLN A 234 0.46 -5.92 -16.19
CA GLN A 234 1.06 -7.07 -16.88
C GLN A 234 0.88 -6.90 -18.39
N ALA A 235 1.99 -6.98 -19.12
CA ALA A 235 1.96 -7.00 -20.58
C ALA A 235 1.23 -8.25 -21.12
N GLU A 236 0.72 -8.18 -22.33
CA GLU A 236 0.14 -9.34 -23.02
C GLU A 236 1.17 -10.48 -23.13
N GLY A 237 0.74 -11.70 -22.79
CA GLY A 237 1.61 -12.88 -22.76
C GLY A 237 2.59 -12.95 -21.58
N ALA A 238 2.67 -11.95 -20.73
CA ALA A 238 3.49 -12.02 -19.53
C ALA A 238 2.79 -12.81 -18.44
N ARG A 239 3.51 -13.79 -17.85
CA ARG A 239 2.99 -14.66 -16.78
C ARG A 239 3.38 -14.22 -15.39
N GLY A 240 4.10 -13.13 -15.24
CA GLY A 240 4.59 -12.61 -13.96
C GLY A 240 4.18 -11.17 -13.71
N SER A 241 4.00 -10.83 -12.44
CA SER A 241 3.80 -9.46 -11.97
C SER A 241 4.59 -9.25 -10.69
N ARG A 242 4.83 -7.99 -10.36
CA ARG A 242 5.48 -7.65 -9.09
C ARG A 242 4.53 -7.85 -7.91
N TYR A 243 3.24 -7.56 -8.09
CA TYR A 243 2.27 -7.51 -6.98
C TYR A 243 1.00 -8.30 -7.24
N ALA A 244 0.27 -7.97 -8.30
CA ALA A 244 -1.01 -8.57 -8.59
C ALA A 244 -0.97 -9.24 -9.97
N PHE A 245 -1.35 -10.48 -10.05
CA PHE A 245 -1.40 -11.25 -11.30
C PHE A 245 -2.73 -11.01 -12.01
N LEU A 246 -3.06 -9.74 -12.27
CA LEU A 246 -4.40 -9.36 -12.71
C LEU A 246 -4.73 -9.88 -14.11
N ARG A 247 -3.87 -9.61 -15.11
CA ARG A 247 -4.08 -10.12 -16.47
C ARG A 247 -4.06 -11.64 -16.50
N THR A 248 -3.07 -12.26 -15.88
CA THR A 248 -3.00 -13.72 -15.75
C THR A 248 -4.26 -14.29 -15.11
N GLY A 249 -4.78 -13.62 -14.08
CA GLY A 249 -6.02 -14.02 -13.42
C GLY A 249 -7.23 -14.01 -14.34
N VAL A 250 -7.32 -13.05 -15.27
CA VAL A 250 -8.37 -12.99 -16.30
C VAL A 250 -8.16 -14.09 -17.34
N GLU A 251 -6.93 -14.22 -17.86
CA GLU A 251 -6.60 -15.21 -18.91
C GLU A 251 -6.82 -16.65 -18.44
N ASP A 252 -6.54 -16.94 -17.17
CA ASP A 252 -6.71 -18.27 -16.57
C ASP A 252 -8.13 -18.50 -15.97
N GLY A 253 -9.01 -17.50 -16.05
CA GLY A 253 -10.40 -17.62 -15.61
C GLY A 253 -10.61 -17.51 -14.08
N PHE A 254 -9.62 -17.05 -13.32
CA PHE A 254 -9.78 -16.76 -11.89
C PHE A 254 -10.51 -15.43 -11.66
N ILE A 255 -10.27 -14.44 -12.53
CA ILE A 255 -10.96 -13.14 -12.51
C ILE A 255 -11.99 -13.13 -13.63
N THR A 256 -13.25 -12.88 -13.29
CA THR A 256 -14.39 -13.01 -14.19
C THR A 256 -15.35 -11.82 -14.10
N GLY A 257 -16.30 -11.72 -15.04
CA GLY A 257 -17.37 -10.71 -15.03
C GLY A 257 -16.83 -9.28 -15.02
N ASP A 258 -17.53 -8.38 -14.35
CA ASP A 258 -17.19 -6.95 -14.27
C ASP A 258 -15.79 -6.69 -13.72
N THR A 259 -15.28 -7.61 -12.90
CA THR A 259 -13.90 -7.51 -12.37
C THR A 259 -12.88 -7.75 -13.48
N ALA A 260 -13.12 -8.72 -14.36
CA ALA A 260 -12.27 -8.96 -15.52
C ALA A 260 -12.25 -7.75 -16.46
N ASP A 261 -13.41 -7.16 -16.71
CA ASP A 261 -13.53 -5.96 -17.55
C ASP A 261 -12.76 -4.79 -16.94
N ALA A 262 -12.89 -4.57 -15.63
CA ALA A 262 -12.13 -3.52 -14.92
C ALA A 262 -10.62 -3.73 -15.02
N VAL A 263 -10.15 -4.96 -14.84
CA VAL A 263 -8.73 -5.32 -14.98
C VAL A 263 -8.24 -5.06 -16.41
N MET A 264 -8.95 -5.54 -17.42
CA MET A 264 -8.52 -5.40 -18.82
C MET A 264 -8.57 -3.94 -19.28
N ASN A 265 -9.53 -3.15 -18.80
CA ASN A 265 -9.57 -1.71 -19.05
C ASN A 265 -8.35 -1.00 -18.42
N TYR A 266 -7.95 -1.37 -17.22
CA TYR A 266 -6.72 -0.86 -16.59
C TYR A 266 -5.48 -1.22 -17.41
N MET A 267 -5.31 -2.50 -17.83
CA MET A 267 -4.19 -2.93 -18.66
C MET A 267 -4.10 -2.11 -19.94
N LYS A 268 -5.23 -1.93 -20.63
CA LYS A 268 -5.31 -1.13 -21.86
C LYS A 268 -4.98 0.34 -21.61
N ALA A 269 -5.47 0.91 -20.52
CA ALA A 269 -5.17 2.31 -20.17
C ALA A 269 -3.68 2.55 -19.97
N ILE A 270 -2.97 1.65 -19.28
CA ILE A 270 -1.52 1.71 -19.13
C ILE A 270 -0.81 1.57 -20.49
N GLU A 271 -1.22 0.61 -21.32
CA GLU A 271 -0.64 0.41 -22.66
C GLU A 271 -0.78 1.65 -23.55
N GLU A 272 -1.89 2.36 -23.46
CA GLU A 272 -2.09 3.61 -24.20
C GLU A 272 -1.28 4.78 -23.59
N ALA A 273 -1.24 4.90 -22.27
CA ALA A 273 -0.48 5.94 -21.58
C ALA A 273 1.03 5.87 -21.88
N VAL A 274 1.58 4.65 -21.93
CA VAL A 274 3.01 4.43 -22.26
C VAL A 274 3.37 4.91 -23.67
N LYS A 275 2.45 4.88 -24.63
CA LYS A 275 2.66 5.34 -26.01
C LYS A 275 2.76 6.86 -26.14
N ILE A 276 2.27 7.60 -25.16
CA ILE A 276 2.34 9.07 -25.17
C ILE A 276 3.75 9.49 -24.76
N THR A 277 4.55 9.95 -25.69
CA THR A 277 5.96 10.31 -25.47
C THR A 277 6.30 11.76 -25.76
N ASP A 278 5.43 12.48 -26.45
CA ASP A 278 5.62 13.84 -26.95
C ASP A 278 4.78 14.89 -26.23
N ASP A 279 3.81 14.46 -25.41
CA ASP A 279 2.97 15.33 -24.59
C ASP A 279 2.93 14.84 -23.14
N ILE A 280 3.73 15.47 -22.29
CA ILE A 280 3.84 15.11 -20.86
C ILE A 280 2.52 15.33 -20.12
N ASN A 281 1.75 16.38 -20.45
CA ASN A 281 0.48 16.65 -19.79
C ASN A 281 -0.53 15.55 -20.11
N ALA A 282 -0.70 15.22 -21.39
CA ALA A 282 -1.57 14.13 -21.82
C ALA A 282 -1.13 12.77 -21.25
N ARG A 283 0.18 12.51 -21.18
CA ARG A 283 0.74 11.31 -20.55
C ARG A 283 0.36 11.22 -19.08
N TYR A 284 0.51 12.29 -18.33
CA TYR A 284 0.20 12.30 -16.90
C TYR A 284 -1.29 12.15 -16.64
N ASP A 285 -2.15 12.82 -17.45
CA ASP A 285 -3.59 12.61 -17.36
C ASP A 285 -3.99 11.15 -17.65
N ALA A 286 -3.37 10.51 -18.63
CA ALA A 286 -3.66 9.12 -18.98
C ALA A 286 -3.27 8.14 -17.85
N PHE A 287 -2.09 8.30 -17.24
CA PHE A 287 -1.70 7.50 -16.08
C PHE A 287 -2.58 7.79 -14.86
N ALA A 288 -2.94 9.05 -14.62
CA ALA A 288 -3.82 9.45 -13.53
C ALA A 288 -5.22 8.83 -13.66
N ASN A 289 -5.77 8.79 -14.88
CA ASN A 289 -7.03 8.11 -15.15
C ASN A 289 -6.94 6.59 -14.90
N ALA A 290 -5.82 5.97 -15.29
CA ALA A 290 -5.58 4.55 -15.05
C ALA A 290 -5.47 4.23 -13.54
N GLU A 291 -4.70 5.02 -12.78
CA GLU A 291 -4.59 4.85 -11.33
C GLU A 291 -5.94 5.06 -10.63
N ALA A 292 -6.67 6.10 -10.99
CA ALA A 292 -8.01 6.35 -10.45
C ALA A 292 -8.97 5.19 -10.75
N SER A 293 -8.90 4.63 -11.96
CA SER A 293 -9.69 3.44 -12.34
C SER A 293 -9.35 2.22 -11.49
N LEU A 294 -8.05 1.96 -11.26
CA LEU A 294 -7.58 0.85 -10.42
C LEU A 294 -8.15 0.94 -8.99
N ILE A 295 -8.13 2.14 -8.40
CA ILE A 295 -8.62 2.39 -7.04
C ILE A 295 -10.16 2.35 -6.99
N ASN A 296 -10.84 3.06 -7.89
CA ASN A 296 -12.30 3.15 -7.91
C ASN A 296 -13.00 1.80 -8.16
N ASN A 297 -12.33 0.88 -8.84
CA ASN A 297 -12.79 -0.51 -8.99
C ASN A 297 -12.38 -1.42 -7.82
N ALA A 298 -11.77 -0.83 -6.78
CA ALA A 298 -11.28 -1.55 -5.60
C ALA A 298 -10.40 -2.76 -5.98
N LEU A 299 -9.53 -2.60 -6.98
CA LEU A 299 -8.53 -3.62 -7.32
C LEU A 299 -7.32 -3.54 -6.38
N VAL A 300 -7.14 -2.39 -5.75
CA VAL A 300 -6.17 -2.10 -4.68
C VAL A 300 -6.80 -1.12 -3.70
N VAL A 301 -6.34 -1.11 -2.46
CA VAL A 301 -6.79 -0.16 -1.44
C VAL A 301 -5.60 0.67 -0.97
N PRO A 302 -5.53 1.98 -1.26
CA PRO A 302 -4.48 2.86 -0.75
C PRO A 302 -4.46 2.88 0.79
N MET A 303 -3.29 3.07 1.36
CA MET A 303 -3.12 3.17 2.81
C MET A 303 -2.43 4.47 3.23
N GLY A 304 -1.20 4.68 2.78
CA GLY A 304 -0.45 5.83 3.23
C GLY A 304 1.00 5.89 2.75
N MET A 305 1.70 6.93 3.13
CA MET A 305 3.13 7.09 2.89
C MET A 305 3.97 6.40 3.97
N SER A 306 5.25 6.20 3.67
CA SER A 306 6.23 5.78 4.67
C SER A 306 6.37 6.85 5.76
N ILE A 307 6.14 6.44 6.99
CA ILE A 307 6.40 7.27 8.16
C ILE A 307 7.92 7.33 8.37
N PRO A 308 8.52 8.52 8.47
CA PRO A 308 9.94 8.65 8.76
C PRO A 308 10.29 7.95 10.07
N ALA A 309 11.40 7.24 10.07
CA ALA A 309 11.92 6.62 11.28
C ALA A 309 12.74 7.61 12.11
N TYR A 310 12.81 7.40 13.42
CA TYR A 310 13.79 8.07 14.25
C TYR A 310 15.22 7.67 13.86
N ILE A 311 16.13 8.62 13.89
CA ILE A 311 17.55 8.41 13.63
C ILE A 311 18.41 9.12 14.68
N ALA A 312 19.60 8.57 14.94
CA ALA A 312 20.66 9.27 15.64
C ALA A 312 21.82 9.45 14.65
N THR A 313 22.01 10.66 14.18
CA THR A 313 22.99 10.95 13.13
C THR A 313 23.75 12.24 13.38
N ARG A 314 25.02 12.25 12.95
CA ARG A 314 25.86 13.44 12.84
C ARG A 314 26.07 13.88 11.38
N LEU A 315 25.40 13.22 10.44
CA LEU A 315 25.47 13.60 9.05
C LEU A 315 24.48 14.75 8.79
N ASN A 316 24.99 15.88 8.30
CA ASN A 316 24.13 16.96 7.86
C ASN A 316 23.50 16.63 6.50
N TYR A 317 22.47 15.79 6.52
CA TYR A 317 21.79 15.33 5.32
C TYR A 317 20.92 16.42 4.64
N TRP A 318 20.84 17.62 5.20
CA TRP A 318 20.23 18.79 4.55
C TRP A 318 21.17 19.43 3.52
N GLU A 319 22.46 19.09 3.58
CA GLU A 319 23.46 19.47 2.58
C GLU A 319 23.55 18.45 1.45
N GLY A 320 24.22 18.83 0.38
CA GLY A 320 24.50 17.95 -0.72
C GLY A 320 23.31 17.74 -1.67
N GLN A 321 23.52 16.85 -2.63
CA GLN A 321 22.49 16.51 -3.59
C GLN A 321 21.54 15.47 -3.02
N TYR A 322 20.28 15.82 -2.96
CA TYR A 322 19.21 14.89 -2.62
C TYR A 322 18.37 14.61 -3.86
N ALA A 323 18.14 13.33 -4.15
CA ALA A 323 17.09 12.90 -5.05
C ALA A 323 16.21 11.92 -4.31
N SER A 324 14.93 12.03 -4.51
CA SER A 324 13.93 11.22 -3.83
C SER A 324 13.92 9.77 -4.31
N THR A 325 14.45 9.49 -5.51
CA THR A 325 14.43 8.17 -6.15
C THR A 325 15.84 7.60 -6.37
N GLY A 326 15.95 6.29 -6.52
CA GLY A 326 17.16 5.56 -6.84
C GLY A 326 18.21 5.62 -5.74
N PHE A 327 19.48 5.48 -6.11
CA PHE A 327 20.61 5.55 -5.16
C PHE A 327 20.89 6.97 -4.64
N SER A 328 20.27 7.98 -5.21
CA SER A 328 20.56 9.39 -4.91
C SER A 328 20.17 9.78 -3.50
N ASN A 329 19.17 9.16 -2.91
CA ASN A 329 18.74 9.39 -1.52
C ASN A 329 19.79 8.95 -0.48
N LYS A 330 20.81 8.15 -0.88
CA LYS A 330 21.90 7.68 -0.03
C LYS A 330 23.26 8.27 -0.38
N ARG A 331 23.29 9.31 -1.22
CA ARG A 331 24.55 9.97 -1.55
C ARG A 331 25.07 10.77 -0.37
N LEU A 332 26.28 10.43 0.07
CA LEU A 332 26.95 11.10 1.16
C LEU A 332 27.96 12.17 0.69
N LYS A 333 28.23 12.26 -0.63
CA LYS A 333 29.16 13.24 -1.20
C LYS A 333 28.61 14.66 -1.01
N GLY A 334 29.43 15.51 -0.38
CA GLY A 334 29.09 16.89 -0.07
C GLY A 334 28.29 17.07 1.24
N ILE A 335 28.14 16.00 2.02
CA ILE A 335 27.56 16.06 3.35
C ILE A 335 28.67 16.14 4.40
N HIS A 336 28.56 17.09 5.31
CA HIS A 336 29.49 17.21 6.44
C HIS A 336 29.07 16.34 7.63
N VAL A 337 30.05 15.86 8.37
CA VAL A 337 29.86 15.23 9.66
C VAL A 337 29.97 16.31 10.73
N LEU A 338 28.87 16.57 11.42
CA LEU A 338 28.80 17.55 12.49
C LEU A 338 29.55 17.07 13.75
N ASP A 339 29.90 17.99 14.62
CA ASP A 339 30.50 17.70 15.92
C ASP A 339 29.45 17.24 16.96
N HIS A 340 28.18 17.43 16.68
CA HIS A 340 27.02 17.04 17.49
C HIS A 340 26.06 16.14 16.71
N TYR A 341 25.09 15.53 17.40
CA TYR A 341 23.94 14.85 16.79
C TYR A 341 22.88 15.87 16.43
N ILE A 342 22.19 15.65 15.32
CA ILE A 342 21.04 16.48 14.92
C ILE A 342 19.90 16.22 15.89
N SER A 343 19.46 17.27 16.57
CA SER A 343 18.31 17.21 17.48
C SER A 343 16.97 17.32 16.72
N MET A 344 15.87 16.99 17.41
CA MET A 344 14.53 17.15 16.84
C MET A 344 14.24 18.61 16.46
N SER A 345 14.60 19.56 17.32
CA SER A 345 14.40 21.00 17.05
C SER A 345 15.20 21.48 15.83
N GLU A 346 16.42 20.98 15.66
CA GLU A 346 17.24 21.29 14.49
C GLU A 346 16.64 20.67 13.21
N TYR A 347 16.14 19.44 13.30
CA TYR A 347 15.41 18.80 12.21
C TYR A 347 14.20 19.62 11.78
N GLU A 348 13.35 20.03 12.71
CA GLU A 348 12.14 20.82 12.44
C GLU A 348 12.49 22.17 11.80
N ALA A 349 13.47 22.87 12.32
CA ALA A 349 13.93 24.15 11.77
C ALA A 349 14.44 24.00 10.32
N ASN A 350 15.17 22.95 10.01
CA ASN A 350 15.66 22.67 8.66
C ASN A 350 14.54 22.23 7.70
N ARG A 351 13.54 21.49 8.20
CA ARG A 351 12.36 21.08 7.41
C ARG A 351 11.53 22.31 7.02
N ASP A 352 11.27 23.18 7.96
CA ASP A 352 10.37 24.35 7.78
C ASP A 352 11.03 25.46 6.95
N ALA A 353 12.37 25.46 6.84
CA ALA A 353 13.13 26.39 6.00
C ALA A 353 13.15 26.01 4.50
N ARG A 354 12.59 24.90 4.10
CA ARG A 354 12.56 24.39 2.71
C ARG A 354 11.17 24.39 2.12
#